data_1fdd8acd3fca070fd27e3dee7a64c1e3
#
_entry.id   1fdd8acd3fca070fd27e3dee7a64c1e3
#
_cell.length_a   1.000
_cell.length_b   1.000
_cell.length_c   1.000
_cell.angle_alpha   90.00
_cell.angle_beta   90.00
_cell.angle_gamma   90.00
#
_symmetry.space_group_name_H-M   'P 1'
#
loop_
_entity.id
_entity.type
_entity.pdbx_description
1 polymer ?
#
loop_
_entity_poly.entity_id
_entity_poly.type
_entity_poly.pdbx_seq_one_letter_code
_entity_poly.pdbx_strand_id
1 'polypeptide(L)'
;MQIQLQDVSAVIHGTSRYNGGLYDTVYVQTLLVTNEAIPMDETWYVPTGASVPQAVMDFFQISGLDMSPKKASTILQGAEDIAQQSENENLPGVMEDAARYMLRAIMKKAPLIPISGATNTYLLSYDYKLYPLKDQPNHFEFNITVPFDGLELVAGRVQLSILTPINATIDPTLTKGIADDGQEIIEHVAPVGDANRNVVSFGYQRDPKFTIHYQY
;
A
#
# COMPACT_ATOMS: atom_id res chain seq x y z
N MET A 1 5.04 12.53 12.88
CA MET A 1 3.64 12.38 13.40
C MET A 1 3.45 10.95 13.86
N GLN A 2 2.95 10.74 15.08
CA GLN A 2 2.78 9.40 15.64
C GLN A 2 1.34 8.91 15.46
N ILE A 3 1.18 7.66 15.05
CA ILE A 3 -0.12 7.00 15.02
C ILE A 3 -0.41 6.32 16.36
N GLN A 4 -1.67 6.41 16.78
CA GLN A 4 -2.22 5.66 17.91
C GLN A 4 -2.93 4.39 17.41
N LEU A 5 -3.58 4.50 16.24
CA LEU A 5 -4.24 3.40 15.54
C LEU A 5 -4.17 3.63 14.04
N GLN A 6 -3.82 2.60 13.31
CA GLN A 6 -4.06 2.48 11.87
C GLN A 6 -4.76 1.15 11.62
N ASP A 7 -6.07 1.20 11.35
CA ASP A 7 -6.87 0.04 11.03
C ASP A 7 -7.17 0.03 9.53
N VAL A 8 -6.55 -0.90 8.81
CA VAL A 8 -6.62 -1.01 7.36
C VAL A 8 -7.48 -2.21 6.99
N SER A 9 -8.50 -1.98 6.19
CA SER A 9 -9.28 -3.03 5.55
C SER A 9 -9.14 -2.98 4.04
N ALA A 10 -8.94 -4.12 3.41
CA ALA A 10 -8.93 -4.26 1.96
C ALA A 10 -9.94 -5.32 1.52
N VAL A 11 -10.66 -5.01 0.43
CA VAL A 11 -11.54 -5.96 -0.24
C VAL A 11 -11.05 -6.15 -1.66
N ILE A 12 -10.71 -7.38 -2.01
CA ILE A 12 -10.27 -7.74 -3.35
C ILE A 12 -11.42 -8.43 -4.08
N HIS A 13 -11.81 -7.84 -5.20
CA HIS A 13 -12.83 -8.39 -6.09
C HIS A 13 -12.17 -9.09 -7.28
N GLY A 14 -12.50 -10.34 -7.51
CA GLY A 14 -11.99 -11.15 -8.62
C GLY A 14 -12.53 -10.69 -9.99
N THR A 15 -12.31 -9.44 -10.32
CA THR A 15 -12.81 -8.84 -11.57
C THR A 15 -12.07 -9.35 -12.81
N SER A 16 -10.87 -9.89 -12.66
CA SER A 16 -10.10 -10.53 -13.73
C SER A 16 -10.86 -11.64 -14.43
N ARG A 17 -11.69 -12.36 -13.70
CA ARG A 17 -12.57 -13.42 -14.26
C ARG A 17 -13.57 -12.91 -15.30
N TYR A 18 -13.89 -11.61 -15.29
CA TYR A 18 -14.91 -10.99 -16.12
C TYR A 18 -14.32 -9.95 -17.10
N ASN A 19 -13.02 -9.67 -17.02
CA ASN A 19 -12.35 -8.69 -17.88
C ASN A 19 -11.23 -9.29 -18.75
N GLY A 20 -11.29 -10.61 -18.96
CA GLY A 20 -10.28 -11.30 -19.80
C GLY A 20 -8.95 -11.58 -19.09
N GLY A 21 -8.94 -11.66 -17.77
CA GLY A 21 -7.74 -11.95 -17.00
C GLY A 21 -6.83 -10.73 -16.76
N LEU A 22 -7.33 -9.52 -17.02
CA LEU A 22 -6.48 -8.33 -17.01
C LEU A 22 -6.09 -7.87 -15.60
N TYR A 23 -7.07 -7.74 -14.69
CA TYR A 23 -6.81 -7.26 -13.32
C TYR A 23 -7.96 -7.58 -12.37
N ASP A 24 -7.63 -7.68 -11.10
CA ASP A 24 -8.59 -7.61 -9.99
C ASP A 24 -8.74 -6.16 -9.52
N THR A 25 -9.82 -5.86 -8.81
CA THR A 25 -10.06 -4.54 -8.23
C THR A 25 -9.91 -4.61 -6.72
N VAL A 26 -9.08 -3.75 -6.17
CA VAL A 26 -8.86 -3.63 -4.73
C VAL A 26 -9.49 -2.35 -4.23
N TYR A 27 -10.26 -2.45 -3.14
CA TYR A 27 -10.75 -1.31 -2.36
C TYR A 27 -10.05 -1.33 -1.01
N VAL A 28 -9.37 -0.24 -0.67
CA VAL A 28 -8.69 -0.05 0.61
C VAL A 28 -9.36 1.07 1.37
N GLN A 29 -9.61 0.81 2.64
CA GLN A 29 -10.10 1.80 3.59
C GLN A 29 -9.27 1.72 4.86
N THR A 30 -8.84 2.86 5.38
CA THR A 30 -8.09 2.92 6.62
C THR A 30 -8.65 3.97 7.56
N LEU A 31 -8.78 3.59 8.82
CA LEU A 31 -9.02 4.50 9.93
C LEU A 31 -7.67 4.87 10.54
N LEU A 32 -7.39 6.17 10.60
CA LEU A 32 -6.19 6.73 11.20
C LEU A 32 -6.56 7.51 12.47
N VAL A 33 -5.88 7.20 13.57
CA VAL A 33 -5.93 8.01 14.80
C VAL A 33 -4.50 8.44 15.11
N THR A 34 -4.29 9.75 15.20
CA THR A 34 -2.96 10.35 15.40
C THR A 34 -2.86 11.11 16.73
N ASN A 35 -1.63 11.31 17.21
CA ASN A 35 -1.39 12.08 18.43
C ASN A 35 -1.59 13.58 18.26
N GLU A 36 -1.54 14.08 17.02
CA GLU A 36 -1.70 15.50 16.65
C GLU A 36 -2.53 15.62 15.38
N ALA A 37 -3.09 16.78 15.13
CA ALA A 37 -3.92 17.00 13.95
C ALA A 37 -3.10 16.94 12.66
N ILE A 38 -3.62 16.22 11.67
CA ILE A 38 -3.10 16.27 10.29
C ILE A 38 -3.57 17.59 9.67
N PRO A 39 -2.68 18.40 9.05
CA PRO A 39 -3.08 19.61 8.37
C PRO A 39 -4.18 19.34 7.33
N MET A 40 -5.20 20.21 7.30
CA MET A 40 -6.37 20.00 6.42
C MET A 40 -6.05 20.17 4.92
N ASP A 41 -4.94 20.79 4.60
CA ASP A 41 -4.41 20.96 3.25
C ASP A 41 -3.45 19.83 2.85
N GLU A 42 -3.12 18.93 3.76
CA GLU A 42 -2.29 17.76 3.44
C GLU A 42 -3.03 16.86 2.45
N THR A 43 -2.37 16.62 1.34
CA THR A 43 -2.88 15.76 0.28
C THR A 43 -2.14 14.43 0.30
N TRP A 44 -2.91 13.35 0.18
CA TRP A 44 -2.35 12.01 0.06
C TRP A 44 -2.40 11.55 -1.40
N TYR A 45 -1.36 10.86 -1.81
CA TYR A 45 -1.27 10.15 -3.08
C TYR A 45 -1.34 8.66 -2.82
N VAL A 46 -2.18 7.97 -3.59
CA VAL A 46 -2.46 6.54 -3.46
C VAL A 46 -2.26 5.86 -4.81
N PRO A 47 -1.96 4.55 -4.84
CA PRO A 47 -1.80 3.80 -6.08
C PRO A 47 -2.99 3.95 -7.02
N THR A 48 -2.74 4.06 -8.32
CA THR A 48 -3.78 3.97 -9.36
C THR A 48 -4.00 2.54 -9.83
N GLY A 49 -3.03 1.65 -9.55
CA GLY A 49 -2.96 0.31 -10.12
C GLY A 49 -2.66 0.35 -11.61
N ALA A 50 -1.90 1.32 -12.08
CA ALA A 50 -1.37 1.27 -13.43
C ALA A 50 -0.48 0.03 -13.60
N SER A 51 -0.51 -0.58 -14.79
CA SER A 51 0.45 -1.64 -15.11
C SER A 51 1.85 -1.03 -15.22
N VAL A 52 2.70 -1.35 -14.26
CA VAL A 52 4.06 -0.81 -14.20
C VAL A 52 5.03 -1.89 -14.70
N PRO A 53 5.91 -1.57 -15.67
CA PRO A 53 6.93 -2.52 -16.11
C PRO A 53 7.81 -2.99 -14.93
N GLN A 54 8.21 -4.27 -14.92
CA GLN A 54 9.01 -4.85 -13.84
C GLN A 54 10.29 -4.05 -13.57
N ALA A 55 10.98 -3.61 -14.62
CA ALA A 55 12.19 -2.80 -14.48
C ALA A 55 11.97 -1.49 -13.70
N VAL A 56 10.77 -0.90 -13.78
CA VAL A 56 10.40 0.30 -13.01
C VAL A 56 10.11 -0.07 -11.55
N MET A 57 9.47 -1.22 -11.31
CA MET A 57 9.27 -1.73 -9.95
C MET A 57 10.59 -2.06 -9.26
N ASP A 58 11.52 -2.69 -9.98
CA ASP A 58 12.87 -2.96 -9.48
C ASP A 58 13.62 -1.67 -9.15
N PHE A 59 13.44 -0.64 -9.98
CA PHE A 59 14.02 0.69 -9.73
C PHE A 59 13.44 1.35 -8.48
N PHE A 60 12.13 1.26 -8.25
CA PHE A 60 11.52 1.75 -7.01
C PHE A 60 12.07 1.01 -5.79
N GLN A 61 12.19 -0.30 -5.86
CA GLN A 61 12.71 -1.12 -4.77
C GLN A 61 14.16 -0.75 -4.42
N ILE A 62 15.02 -0.57 -5.43
CA ILE A 62 16.42 -0.13 -5.25
C ILE A 62 16.48 1.27 -4.62
N SER A 63 15.54 2.15 -4.98
CA SER A 63 15.43 3.51 -4.44
C SER A 63 14.71 3.58 -3.07
N GLY A 64 14.36 2.43 -2.47
CA GLY A 64 13.65 2.37 -1.19
C GLY A 64 12.20 2.85 -1.24
N LEU A 65 11.62 2.95 -2.43
CA LEU A 65 10.24 3.38 -2.64
C LEU A 65 9.30 2.18 -2.75
N ASP A 66 8.09 2.35 -2.24
CA ASP A 66 7.01 1.39 -2.37
C ASP A 66 5.71 2.07 -2.86
N MET A 67 4.69 1.26 -3.14
CA MET A 67 3.38 1.71 -3.64
C MET A 67 2.40 2.05 -2.52
N SER A 68 2.87 2.24 -1.27
CA SER A 68 2.00 2.66 -0.17
C SER A 68 1.53 4.11 -0.35
N PRO A 69 0.44 4.53 0.32
CA PRO A 69 0.01 5.93 0.33
C PRO A 69 1.11 6.88 0.81
N LYS A 70 1.34 7.96 0.05
CA LYS A 70 2.40 8.96 0.29
C LYS A 70 1.79 10.34 0.49
N LYS A 71 2.37 11.13 1.41
CA LYS A 71 2.03 12.56 1.53
C LYS A 71 2.59 13.35 0.35
N ALA A 72 1.86 14.38 -0.07
CA ALA A 72 2.34 15.29 -1.12
C ALA A 72 3.67 15.94 -0.77
N SER A 73 3.84 16.33 0.48
CA SER A 73 5.08 16.91 1.02
C SER A 73 6.29 15.99 0.89
N THR A 74 6.09 14.67 0.89
CA THR A 74 7.17 13.68 0.75
C THR A 74 7.41 13.30 -0.70
N ILE A 75 6.34 12.98 -1.45
CA ILE A 75 6.49 12.44 -2.82
C ILE A 75 6.93 13.49 -3.84
N LEU A 76 6.68 14.77 -3.57
CA LEU A 76 7.06 15.88 -4.45
C LEU A 76 8.42 16.49 -4.07
N GLN A 77 8.99 16.13 -2.94
CA GLN A 77 10.27 16.67 -2.49
C GLN A 77 11.39 16.32 -3.49
N GLY A 78 12.10 17.32 -3.96
CA GLY A 78 13.23 17.18 -4.90
C GLY A 78 12.84 16.93 -6.36
N ALA A 79 11.62 16.48 -6.63
CA ALA A 79 11.19 16.15 -8.01
C ALA A 79 11.09 17.36 -8.94
N GLU A 80 10.94 18.56 -8.40
CA GLU A 80 10.82 19.80 -9.17
C GLU A 80 12.15 20.23 -9.77
N ASP A 81 13.28 19.80 -9.19
CA ASP A 81 14.62 20.25 -9.54
C ASP A 81 15.43 19.22 -10.35
N ILE A 82 14.84 18.08 -10.75
CA ILE A 82 15.53 16.99 -11.44
C ILE A 82 16.30 17.47 -12.66
N ALA A 83 15.71 18.37 -13.45
CA ALA A 83 16.36 18.91 -14.65
C ALA A 83 17.56 19.81 -14.33
N GLN A 84 17.60 20.43 -13.15
CA GLN A 84 18.68 21.29 -12.69
C GLN A 84 19.80 20.48 -12.00
N GLN A 85 19.50 19.28 -11.54
CA GLN A 85 20.45 18.40 -10.86
C GLN A 85 21.35 17.61 -11.82
N SER A 86 21.08 17.66 -13.13
CA SER A 86 21.83 16.90 -14.15
C SER A 86 23.33 17.25 -14.23
N GLU A 87 23.73 18.38 -13.67
CA GLU A 87 25.14 18.81 -13.58
C GLU A 87 25.77 18.48 -12.22
N ASN A 88 25.04 17.86 -11.30
CA ASN A 88 25.50 17.53 -9.96
C ASN A 88 26.22 16.19 -9.93
N GLU A 89 27.32 16.11 -9.18
CA GLU A 89 28.05 14.87 -8.92
C GLU A 89 27.27 13.87 -8.00
N ASN A 90 26.07 14.24 -7.52
CA ASN A 90 25.23 13.42 -6.65
C ASN A 90 24.27 12.54 -7.46
N LEU A 91 24.81 11.62 -8.24
CA LEU A 91 23.99 10.66 -9.01
C LEU A 91 22.97 9.87 -8.17
N PRO A 92 23.28 9.36 -6.96
CA PRO A 92 22.29 8.67 -6.13
C PRO A 92 21.06 9.53 -5.80
N GLY A 93 21.26 10.82 -5.45
CA GLY A 93 20.15 11.74 -5.16
C GLY A 93 19.28 12.02 -6.39
N VAL A 94 19.91 12.21 -7.55
CA VAL A 94 19.18 12.39 -8.82
C VAL A 94 18.33 11.16 -9.17
N MET A 95 18.85 9.96 -8.93
CA MET A 95 18.12 8.71 -9.16
C MET A 95 16.93 8.57 -8.20
N GLU A 96 17.08 8.93 -6.94
CA GLU A 96 15.99 8.92 -5.95
C GLU A 96 14.88 9.89 -6.34
N ASP A 97 15.22 11.13 -6.71
CA ASP A 97 14.26 12.14 -7.15
C ASP A 97 13.53 11.72 -8.43
N ALA A 98 14.24 11.11 -9.38
CA ALA A 98 13.65 10.56 -10.59
C ALA A 98 12.67 9.42 -10.27
N ALA A 99 13.01 8.55 -9.33
CA ALA A 99 12.12 7.48 -8.87
C ALA A 99 10.86 8.05 -8.22
N ARG A 100 10.97 9.09 -7.37
CA ARG A 100 9.81 9.77 -6.78
C ARG A 100 8.91 10.41 -7.83
N TYR A 101 9.50 11.05 -8.84
CA TYR A 101 8.74 11.61 -9.95
C TYR A 101 7.96 10.55 -10.73
N MET A 102 8.59 9.42 -11.04
CA MET A 102 7.94 8.29 -11.70
C MET A 102 6.84 7.68 -10.82
N LEU A 103 7.10 7.49 -9.53
CA LEU A 103 6.11 7.00 -8.57
C LEU A 103 4.89 7.94 -8.51
N ARG A 104 5.14 9.26 -8.47
CA ARG A 104 4.07 10.27 -8.50
C ARG A 104 3.19 10.14 -9.74
N ALA A 105 3.76 9.80 -10.90
CA ALA A 105 3.02 9.69 -12.16
C ALA A 105 2.02 8.52 -12.18
N ILE A 106 2.23 7.49 -11.36
CA ILE A 106 1.35 6.33 -11.23
C ILE A 106 0.45 6.38 -9.99
N MET A 107 0.42 7.50 -9.29
CA MET A 107 -0.44 7.74 -8.13
C MET A 107 -1.53 8.76 -8.43
N LYS A 108 -2.65 8.67 -7.72
CA LYS A 108 -3.76 9.62 -7.73
C LYS A 108 -3.95 10.27 -6.37
N LYS A 109 -4.50 11.48 -6.35
CA LYS A 109 -4.87 12.15 -5.10
C LYS A 109 -6.04 11.42 -4.43
N ALA A 110 -5.96 11.28 -3.12
CA ALA A 110 -7.06 10.79 -2.29
C ALA A 110 -7.29 11.77 -1.12
N PRO A 111 -8.55 12.12 -0.84
CA PRO A 111 -8.87 12.97 0.29
C PRO A 111 -8.71 12.21 1.60
N LEU A 112 -8.14 12.88 2.59
CA LEU A 112 -8.19 12.44 3.98
C LEU A 112 -9.40 13.10 4.64
N ILE A 113 -10.35 12.31 5.11
CA ILE A 113 -11.64 12.80 5.62
C ILE A 113 -11.62 12.76 7.14
N PRO A 114 -11.67 13.93 7.84
CA PRO A 114 -11.79 13.95 9.28
C PRO A 114 -13.16 13.41 9.71
N ILE A 115 -13.17 12.59 10.75
CA ILE A 115 -14.41 12.03 11.31
C ILE A 115 -15.03 13.05 12.25
N SER A 116 -16.26 13.46 11.96
CA SER A 116 -16.98 14.45 12.77
C SER A 116 -17.16 13.98 14.22
N GLY A 117 -16.84 14.85 15.17
CA GLY A 117 -16.96 14.56 16.59
C GLY A 117 -15.82 13.71 17.19
N ALA A 118 -14.87 13.28 16.38
CA ALA A 118 -13.67 12.57 16.84
C ALA A 118 -12.43 13.47 16.74
N THR A 119 -11.54 13.37 17.72
CA THR A 119 -10.29 14.14 17.73
C THR A 119 -9.22 13.38 16.96
N ASN A 120 -8.52 14.07 16.05
CA ASN A 120 -7.38 13.54 15.28
C ASN A 120 -7.67 12.18 14.63
N THR A 121 -8.90 11.99 14.17
CA THR A 121 -9.38 10.73 13.60
C THR A 121 -9.81 10.95 12.17
N TYR A 122 -9.31 10.14 11.26
CA TYR A 122 -9.44 10.34 9.83
C TYR A 122 -9.76 9.04 9.10
N LEU A 123 -10.43 9.16 7.97
CA LEU A 123 -10.67 8.09 7.02
C LEU A 123 -9.96 8.39 5.70
N LEU A 124 -9.17 7.43 5.21
CA LEU A 124 -8.61 7.42 3.87
C LEU A 124 -9.17 6.22 3.11
N SER A 125 -9.75 6.46 1.95
CA SER A 125 -10.29 5.40 1.09
C SER A 125 -9.80 5.55 -0.33
N TYR A 126 -9.44 4.43 -0.97
CA TYR A 126 -9.03 4.42 -2.37
C TYR A 126 -9.25 3.04 -3.01
N ASP A 127 -9.26 3.02 -4.32
CA ASP A 127 -9.32 1.80 -5.12
C ASP A 127 -8.19 1.78 -6.15
N TYR A 128 -7.78 0.58 -6.56
CA TYR A 128 -6.82 0.42 -7.64
C TYR A 128 -6.96 -0.95 -8.33
N LYS A 129 -6.30 -1.07 -9.48
CA LYS A 129 -6.21 -2.32 -10.23
C LYS A 129 -5.02 -3.13 -9.75
N LEU A 130 -5.24 -4.40 -9.47
CA LEU A 130 -4.20 -5.37 -9.14
C LEU A 130 -4.00 -6.29 -10.33
N TYR A 131 -2.84 -6.21 -10.95
CA TYR A 131 -2.51 -7.02 -12.11
C TYR A 131 -1.94 -8.37 -11.70
N PRO A 132 -2.16 -9.44 -12.50
CA PRO A 132 -1.54 -10.74 -12.22
C PRO A 132 -0.02 -10.65 -12.32
N LEU A 133 0.66 -11.57 -11.68
CA LEU A 133 2.11 -11.70 -11.75
C LEU A 133 2.55 -11.97 -13.21
N LYS A 134 3.73 -11.46 -13.55
CA LYS A 134 4.30 -11.67 -14.88
C LYS A 134 4.41 -13.15 -15.19
N ASP A 135 3.96 -13.55 -16.36
CA ASP A 135 3.99 -14.93 -16.87
C ASP A 135 3.21 -15.95 -16.02
N GLN A 136 2.40 -15.48 -15.04
CA GLN A 136 1.57 -16.33 -14.18
C GLN A 136 0.12 -15.81 -14.17
N PRO A 137 -0.66 -16.06 -15.22
CA PRO A 137 -2.06 -15.66 -15.25
C PRO A 137 -2.83 -16.28 -14.08
N ASN A 138 -3.75 -15.55 -13.51
CA ASN A 138 -4.54 -15.92 -12.34
C ASN A 138 -3.78 -16.00 -10.99
N HIS A 139 -2.51 -15.62 -10.94
CA HIS A 139 -1.74 -15.45 -9.72
C HIS A 139 -1.56 -13.97 -9.41
N PHE A 140 -1.85 -13.57 -8.20
CA PHE A 140 -1.84 -12.18 -7.77
C PHE A 140 -1.06 -12.01 -6.48
N GLU A 141 -0.38 -10.87 -6.37
CA GLU A 141 0.36 -10.46 -5.19
C GLU A 141 -0.15 -9.09 -4.73
N PHE A 142 -0.82 -9.06 -3.58
CA PHE A 142 -1.23 -7.83 -2.92
C PHE A 142 -0.17 -7.45 -1.89
N ASN A 143 0.41 -6.26 -2.05
CA ASN A 143 1.40 -5.70 -1.14
C ASN A 143 0.87 -4.45 -0.46
N ILE A 144 1.12 -4.31 0.83
CA ILE A 144 0.85 -3.10 1.58
C ILE A 144 1.87 -2.90 2.70
N THR A 145 2.39 -1.69 2.83
CA THR A 145 3.26 -1.27 3.94
C THR A 145 2.46 -0.39 4.88
N VAL A 146 2.54 -0.64 6.16
CA VAL A 146 1.94 0.17 7.23
C VAL A 146 2.95 0.36 8.36
N PRO A 147 3.00 1.52 9.03
CA PRO A 147 2.18 2.69 8.77
C PRO A 147 2.44 3.33 7.41
N PHE A 148 1.48 4.15 6.95
CA PHE A 148 1.68 4.89 5.70
C PHE A 148 2.75 5.97 5.88
N ASP A 149 3.35 6.37 4.77
CA ASP A 149 4.44 7.34 4.71
C ASP A 149 4.22 8.60 5.57
N GLY A 150 5.25 8.99 6.30
CA GLY A 150 5.21 10.13 7.22
C GLY A 150 4.41 9.91 8.50
N LEU A 151 3.99 8.67 8.77
CA LEU A 151 3.43 8.25 10.06
C LEU A 151 4.43 7.33 10.77
N GLU A 152 4.57 7.51 12.08
CA GLU A 152 5.49 6.72 12.91
C GLU A 152 4.69 5.91 13.93
N LEU A 153 5.03 4.63 14.06
CA LEU A 153 4.44 3.74 15.05
C LEU A 153 5.37 3.61 16.27
N VAL A 154 5.11 4.40 17.33
CA VAL A 154 5.92 4.37 18.55
C VAL A 154 5.29 3.50 19.63
N ALA A 155 4.00 3.69 19.89
CA ALA A 155 3.26 2.98 20.93
C ALA A 155 1.83 2.65 20.49
N GLY A 156 1.52 2.84 19.23
CA GLY A 156 0.20 2.63 18.65
C GLY A 156 -0.04 1.18 18.24
N ARG A 157 -1.10 1.00 17.48
CA ARG A 157 -1.53 -0.29 16.95
C ARG A 157 -1.76 -0.18 15.45
N VAL A 158 -1.23 -1.16 14.71
CA VAL A 158 -1.56 -1.38 13.31
C VAL A 158 -2.34 -2.67 13.19
N GLN A 159 -3.42 -2.65 12.43
CA GLN A 159 -4.22 -3.82 12.07
C GLN A 159 -4.46 -3.83 10.57
N LEU A 160 -4.42 -5.00 9.97
CA LEU A 160 -4.71 -5.20 8.55
C LEU A 160 -5.66 -6.38 8.40
N SER A 161 -6.75 -6.19 7.66
CA SER A 161 -7.70 -7.23 7.30
C SER A 161 -7.98 -7.21 5.82
N ILE A 162 -7.76 -8.32 5.12
CA ILE A 162 -7.94 -8.43 3.68
C ILE A 162 -8.98 -9.51 3.39
N LEU A 163 -10.06 -9.12 2.74
CA LEU A 163 -11.07 -10.03 2.22
C LEU A 163 -10.66 -10.43 0.79
N THR A 164 -10.26 -11.69 0.60
CA THR A 164 -9.82 -12.21 -0.71
C THR A 164 -10.99 -12.40 -1.68
N PRO A 165 -10.74 -12.57 -2.98
CA PRO A 165 -11.81 -12.88 -3.94
C PRO A 165 -12.53 -14.20 -3.60
N ILE A 166 -13.79 -14.32 -4.04
CA ILE A 166 -14.54 -15.58 -3.96
C ILE A 166 -13.79 -16.67 -4.74
N ASN A 167 -13.69 -17.87 -4.19
CA ASN A 167 -12.98 -19.03 -4.75
C ASN A 167 -11.47 -18.81 -4.98
N ALA A 168 -10.86 -17.82 -4.36
CA ALA A 168 -9.42 -17.67 -4.38
C ALA A 168 -8.77 -18.62 -3.37
N THR A 169 -7.67 -19.23 -3.77
CA THR A 169 -6.79 -20.02 -2.89
C THR A 169 -5.61 -19.15 -2.48
N ILE A 170 -5.35 -19.07 -1.19
CA ILE A 170 -4.20 -18.35 -0.63
C ILE A 170 -2.99 -19.29 -0.64
N ASP A 171 -1.84 -18.79 -1.07
CA ASP A 171 -0.57 -19.50 -0.90
C ASP A 171 -0.01 -19.17 0.49
N PRO A 172 -0.02 -20.13 1.44
CA PRO A 172 0.44 -19.87 2.81
C PRO A 172 1.96 -19.74 2.92
N THR A 173 2.71 -20.17 1.91
CA THR A 173 4.18 -20.08 1.94
C THR A 173 4.69 -18.71 1.51
N LEU A 174 3.90 -18.01 0.69
CA LEU A 174 4.23 -16.70 0.14
C LEU A 174 3.44 -15.57 0.82
N THR A 175 2.36 -15.91 1.55
CA THR A 175 1.56 -14.94 2.30
C THR A 175 2.15 -14.72 3.67
N LYS A 176 2.67 -13.51 3.93
CA LYS A 176 3.35 -13.18 5.19
C LYS A 176 3.46 -11.69 5.43
N GLY A 177 3.70 -11.32 6.67
CA GLY A 177 4.21 -10.01 7.07
C GLY A 177 5.70 -10.09 7.37
N ILE A 178 6.43 -9.01 7.10
CA ILE A 178 7.83 -8.85 7.49
C ILE A 178 7.94 -7.51 8.20
N ALA A 179 8.40 -7.53 9.46
CA ALA A 179 8.69 -6.34 10.24
C ALA A 179 9.98 -5.66 9.75
N ASP A 180 10.19 -4.43 10.15
CA ASP A 180 11.38 -3.63 9.85
C ASP A 180 12.70 -4.29 10.29
N ASP A 181 12.67 -5.10 11.36
CA ASP A 181 13.80 -5.88 11.86
C ASP A 181 13.99 -7.24 11.15
N GLY A 182 13.17 -7.51 10.12
CA GLY A 182 13.22 -8.74 9.34
C GLY A 182 12.49 -9.94 9.97
N GLN A 183 11.83 -9.75 11.13
CA GLN A 183 11.03 -10.82 11.71
C GLN A 183 9.77 -11.10 10.88
N GLU A 184 9.46 -12.37 10.68
CA GLU A 184 8.26 -12.80 10.01
C GLU A 184 7.04 -12.68 10.94
N ILE A 185 5.96 -12.13 10.39
CA ILE A 185 4.68 -11.96 11.07
C ILE A 185 3.72 -12.98 10.50
N ILE A 186 3.21 -13.83 11.37
CA ILE A 186 2.28 -14.89 10.99
C ILE A 186 0.90 -14.29 10.73
N GLU A 187 0.32 -14.65 9.59
CA GLU A 187 -1.03 -14.32 9.22
C GLU A 187 -2.07 -15.21 9.95
N HIS A 188 -3.27 -14.67 10.09
CA HIS A 188 -4.44 -15.43 10.48
C HIS A 188 -5.40 -15.52 9.29
N VAL A 189 -5.59 -16.72 8.77
CA VAL A 189 -6.51 -16.99 7.67
C VAL A 189 -7.77 -17.64 8.22
N ALA A 190 -8.91 -17.01 7.99
CA ALA A 190 -10.21 -17.53 8.40
C ALA A 190 -11.20 -17.57 7.23
N PRO A 191 -11.95 -18.68 7.06
CA PRO A 191 -13.00 -18.75 6.06
C PRO A 191 -14.17 -17.86 6.44
N VAL A 192 -14.81 -17.25 5.44
CA VAL A 192 -16.02 -16.41 5.62
C VAL A 192 -17.25 -17.26 5.31
N GLY A 193 -17.72 -18.02 6.29
CA GLY A 193 -18.92 -18.85 6.17
C GLY A 193 -18.97 -19.66 4.87
N ASP A 194 -20.13 -19.69 4.23
CA ASP A 194 -20.37 -20.41 2.97
C ASP A 194 -19.97 -19.62 1.71
N ALA A 195 -19.35 -18.46 1.87
CA ALA A 195 -19.02 -17.58 0.75
C ALA A 195 -17.81 -18.03 -0.07
N ASN A 196 -17.17 -19.13 0.30
CA ASN A 196 -15.92 -19.61 -0.31
C ASN A 196 -14.88 -18.49 -0.53
N ARG A 197 -14.70 -17.69 0.52
CA ARG A 197 -13.75 -16.57 0.63
C ARG A 197 -12.96 -16.73 1.92
N ASN A 198 -11.82 -16.06 1.97
CA ASN A 198 -11.02 -15.99 3.19
C ASN A 198 -10.79 -14.54 3.61
N VAL A 199 -10.67 -14.32 4.91
CA VAL A 199 -10.05 -13.13 5.49
C VAL A 199 -8.64 -13.49 5.90
N VAL A 200 -7.68 -12.69 5.44
CA VAL A 200 -6.30 -12.70 5.95
C VAL A 200 -6.15 -11.51 6.86
N SER A 201 -5.72 -11.72 8.09
CA SER A 201 -5.56 -10.64 9.06
C SER A 201 -4.20 -10.69 9.75
N PHE A 202 -3.70 -9.50 10.06
CA PHE A 202 -2.46 -9.28 10.79
C PHE A 202 -2.69 -8.19 11.85
N GLY A 203 -2.08 -8.36 13.02
CA GLY A 203 -2.04 -7.34 14.05
C GLY A 203 -0.61 -7.15 14.53
N TYR A 204 -0.09 -5.91 14.52
CA TYR A 204 1.29 -5.67 14.87
C TYR A 204 1.57 -4.26 15.45
N GLN A 205 2.70 -4.15 16.15
CA GLN A 205 3.14 -2.91 16.83
C GLN A 205 4.48 -2.36 16.28
N ARG A 206 4.85 -2.73 15.04
CA ARG A 206 6.06 -2.26 14.34
C ARG A 206 5.71 -1.96 12.88
N ASP A 207 6.63 -1.42 12.12
CA ASP A 207 6.45 -1.03 10.72
C ASP A 207 6.53 -2.25 9.78
N PRO A 208 5.42 -2.97 9.52
CA PRO A 208 5.45 -4.17 8.72
C PRO A 208 5.11 -3.91 7.27
N LYS A 209 5.72 -4.71 6.39
CA LYS A 209 5.26 -4.94 5.02
C LYS A 209 4.51 -6.26 4.98
N PHE A 210 3.28 -6.23 4.44
CA PHE A 210 2.47 -7.43 4.25
C PHE A 210 2.37 -7.78 2.77
N THR A 211 2.49 -9.06 2.49
CA THR A 211 2.36 -9.64 1.16
C THR A 211 1.36 -10.79 1.22
N ILE A 212 0.35 -10.75 0.37
CA ILE A 212 -0.67 -11.79 0.26
C ILE A 212 -0.66 -12.33 -1.17
N HIS A 213 -0.35 -13.61 -1.31
CA HIS A 213 -0.43 -14.32 -2.57
C HIS A 213 -1.71 -15.12 -2.66
N TYR A 214 -2.42 -14.98 -3.75
CA TYR A 214 -3.62 -15.78 -4.05
C TYR A 214 -3.72 -16.10 -5.53
N GLN A 215 -4.50 -17.15 -5.82
CA GLN A 215 -4.74 -17.62 -7.19
C GLN A 215 -6.15 -18.20 -7.34
N TYR A 216 -6.60 -18.34 -8.59
CA TYR A 216 -7.78 -19.09 -9.00
C TYR A 216 -7.76 -19.57 -10.44
#